data_d14dd16275b2323580618e6904730e0c
#
_entry.id   d14dd16275b2323580618e6904730e0c
#
_cell.length_a   1.000
_cell.length_b   1.000
_cell.length_c   1.000
_cell.angle_alpha   90.00
_cell.angle_beta   90.00
_cell.angle_gamma   90.00
#
_symmetry.space_group_name_H-M   'P 1'
#
loop_
_entity.id
_entity.type
_entity.pdbx_description
1 polymer ?
#
loop_
_entity_poly.entity_id
_entity_poly.type
_entity_poly.pdbx_seq_one_letter_code
_entity_poly.pdbx_strand_id
1 'polypeptide(L)'
;MHGPIYVRRYLLNLARLGVTTGLAVGLFGTAALLLAGRFFAAYGDLLFLAAVLLPVLVCLLGFEKKPLRAVGLTARRCDPGDFFFGMLWAAIGFLGILWVAFLLTERNDVWIGLFQSASVPRLAHYLIVGFCEELLFRGYLFQNLFCEWPFWRRSLLSAAVYLLPHSLCAGGNDFPALLFVCLFGLLANYLTYCTGSIWMGVGFHGMWNLLAATCFCCPETQEIAAPLFLLLSFPLFRGLFHRRRRRAQAS
;
A
#
# COMPACT_ATOMS: atom_id res chain seq x y z
N MET A 1 -27.16 17.48 -12.25
CA MET A 1 -27.25 18.30 -11.01
C MET A 1 -27.25 17.33 -9.83
N HIS A 2 -26.19 17.29 -9.04
CA HIS A 2 -26.11 16.43 -7.87
C HIS A 2 -26.84 17.15 -6.72
N GLY A 3 -28.00 16.60 -6.30
CA GLY A 3 -28.84 17.20 -5.28
C GLY A 3 -28.20 17.24 -3.89
N PRO A 4 -28.79 17.93 -2.90
CA PRO A 4 -28.26 18.16 -1.55
C PRO A 4 -27.87 16.87 -0.80
N ILE A 5 -28.44 15.73 -1.14
CA ILE A 5 -28.12 14.41 -0.56
C ILE A 5 -26.69 13.96 -0.92
N TYR A 6 -26.23 14.21 -2.14
CA TYR A 6 -24.86 13.87 -2.57
C TYR A 6 -23.81 14.73 -1.85
N VAL A 7 -24.07 16.02 -1.70
CA VAL A 7 -23.18 16.93 -0.98
C VAL A 7 -23.03 16.51 0.47
N ARG A 8 -24.14 16.22 1.16
CA ARG A 8 -24.13 15.74 2.56
C ARG A 8 -23.34 14.44 2.72
N ARG A 9 -23.52 13.47 1.81
CA ARG A 9 -22.81 12.20 1.85
C ARG A 9 -21.31 12.38 1.60
N TYR A 10 -20.95 13.25 0.67
CA TYR A 10 -19.56 13.59 0.39
C TYR A 10 -18.87 14.20 1.61
N LEU A 11 -19.49 15.22 2.22
CA LEU A 11 -18.97 15.86 3.44
C LEU A 11 -18.84 14.86 4.59
N LEU A 12 -19.79 13.94 4.74
CA LEU A 12 -19.72 12.88 5.74
C LEU A 12 -18.55 11.92 5.49
N ASN A 13 -18.28 11.56 4.25
CA ASN A 13 -17.15 10.70 3.91
C ASN A 13 -15.80 11.41 4.14
N LEU A 14 -15.70 12.70 3.85
CA LEU A 14 -14.51 13.50 4.18
C LEU A 14 -14.31 13.62 5.69
N ALA A 15 -15.40 13.83 6.45
CA ALA A 15 -15.33 13.87 7.91
C ALA A 15 -14.88 12.51 8.48
N ARG A 16 -15.41 11.40 7.97
CA ARG A 16 -14.98 10.04 8.38
C ARG A 16 -13.51 9.79 8.07
N LEU A 17 -13.05 10.18 6.88
CA LEU A 17 -11.64 10.10 6.53
C LEU A 17 -10.78 10.91 7.50
N GLY A 18 -11.15 12.16 7.75
CA GLY A 18 -10.44 13.04 8.70
C GLY A 18 -10.40 12.47 10.11
N VAL A 19 -11.53 11.94 10.59
CA VAL A 19 -11.61 11.29 11.91
C VAL A 19 -10.74 10.03 11.95
N THR A 20 -10.84 9.16 10.95
CA THR A 20 -10.10 7.89 10.94
C THR A 20 -8.60 8.11 10.86
N THR A 21 -8.14 8.99 9.96
CA THR A 21 -6.72 9.32 9.83
C THR A 21 -6.20 10.12 11.03
N GLY A 22 -6.98 11.08 11.52
CA GLY A 22 -6.63 11.87 12.70
C GLY A 22 -6.50 11.02 13.96
N LEU A 23 -7.41 10.06 14.17
CA LEU A 23 -7.32 9.10 15.27
C LEU A 23 -6.11 8.17 15.11
N ALA A 24 -5.84 7.67 13.90
CA ALA A 24 -4.68 6.81 13.66
C ALA A 24 -3.36 7.54 13.97
N VAL A 25 -3.18 8.75 13.43
CA VAL A 25 -2.00 9.59 13.69
C VAL A 25 -1.91 9.99 15.15
N GLY A 26 -3.02 10.41 15.77
CA GLY A 26 -3.07 10.80 17.17
C GLY A 26 -2.73 9.65 18.12
N LEU A 27 -3.32 8.48 17.92
CA LEU A 27 -3.05 7.30 18.75
C LEU A 27 -1.59 6.85 18.62
N PHE A 28 -1.07 6.76 17.38
CA PHE A 28 0.32 6.34 17.16
C PHE A 28 1.30 7.38 17.68
N GLY A 29 1.09 8.67 17.39
CA GLY A 29 1.95 9.76 17.86
C GLY A 29 1.96 9.88 19.38
N THR A 30 0.79 9.75 20.04
CA THR A 30 0.70 9.74 21.50
C THR A 30 1.42 8.53 22.08
N ALA A 31 1.24 7.34 21.51
CA ALA A 31 1.96 6.14 21.94
C ALA A 31 3.47 6.29 21.76
N ALA A 32 3.93 6.86 20.64
CA ALA A 32 5.34 7.12 20.40
C ALA A 32 5.95 8.08 21.44
N LEU A 33 5.21 9.13 21.83
CA LEU A 33 5.66 10.10 22.82
C LEU A 33 5.66 9.54 24.25
N LEU A 34 4.59 8.82 24.62
CA LEU A 34 4.44 8.31 25.99
C LEU A 34 5.26 7.05 26.27
N LEU A 35 5.50 6.23 25.24
CA LEU A 35 6.15 4.93 25.35
C LEU A 35 7.56 4.94 24.74
N ALA A 36 8.22 6.11 24.72
CA ALA A 36 9.56 6.26 24.17
C ALA A 36 10.57 5.25 24.72
N GLY A 37 11.62 4.96 23.94
CA GLY A 37 12.71 4.09 24.35
C GLY A 37 12.47 2.60 24.07
N ARG A 38 12.91 1.72 24.97
CA ARG A 38 12.93 0.25 24.76
C ARG A 38 11.55 -0.35 24.53
N PHE A 39 10.51 0.18 25.18
CA PHE A 39 9.14 -0.32 25.02
C PHE A 39 8.62 -0.03 23.61
N PHE A 40 8.80 1.20 23.11
CA PHE A 40 8.39 1.55 21.74
C PHE A 40 9.18 0.75 20.69
N ALA A 41 10.47 0.54 20.90
CA ALA A 41 11.29 -0.30 20.02
C ALA A 41 10.80 -1.77 19.97
N ALA A 42 10.26 -2.29 21.08
CA ALA A 42 9.76 -3.67 21.15
C ALA A 42 8.34 -3.83 20.58
N TYR A 43 7.46 -2.82 20.75
CA TYR A 43 6.03 -2.93 20.47
C TYR A 43 5.51 -1.93 19.43
N GLY A 44 6.37 -1.12 18.81
CA GLY A 44 6.00 -0.07 17.87
C GLY A 44 5.14 -0.56 16.71
N ASP A 45 5.43 -1.73 16.17
CA ASP A 45 4.65 -2.34 15.08
C ASP A 45 3.23 -2.71 15.51
N LEU A 46 3.06 -3.26 16.71
CA LEU A 46 1.75 -3.59 17.26
C LEU A 46 0.95 -2.33 17.60
N LEU A 47 1.63 -1.29 18.08
CA LEU A 47 1.00 0.01 18.33
C LEU A 47 0.55 0.67 17.03
N PHE A 48 1.36 0.61 15.99
CA PHE A 48 1.01 1.11 14.67
C PHE A 48 -0.18 0.35 14.07
N LEU A 49 -0.13 -0.99 14.14
CA LEU A 49 -1.25 -1.83 13.71
C LEU A 49 -2.54 -1.47 14.46
N ALA A 50 -2.49 -1.35 15.78
CA ALA A 50 -3.65 -0.98 16.59
C ALA A 50 -4.16 0.43 16.26
N ALA A 51 -3.25 1.39 16.08
CA ALA A 51 -3.59 2.78 15.76
C ALA A 51 -4.29 2.94 14.40
N VAL A 52 -4.02 2.07 13.44
CA VAL A 52 -4.71 2.06 12.14
C VAL A 52 -5.96 1.21 12.17
N LEU A 53 -5.85 -0.02 12.69
CA LEU A 53 -6.94 -1.01 12.67
C LEU A 53 -8.13 -0.57 13.51
N LEU A 54 -7.92 -0.07 14.74
CA LEU A 54 -9.00 0.29 15.64
C LEU A 54 -9.91 1.40 15.08
N PRO A 55 -9.40 2.56 14.61
CA PRO A 55 -10.25 3.58 14.00
C PRO A 55 -11.01 3.08 12.77
N VAL A 56 -10.37 2.30 11.90
CA VAL A 56 -11.02 1.71 10.73
C VAL A 56 -12.16 0.78 11.16
N LEU A 57 -11.94 -0.10 12.14
CA LEU A 57 -12.98 -1.01 12.64
C LEU A 57 -14.11 -0.26 13.33
N VAL A 58 -13.80 0.73 14.17
CA VAL A 58 -14.82 1.55 14.85
C VAL A 58 -15.69 2.28 13.82
N CYS A 59 -15.07 2.89 12.81
CA CYS A 59 -15.83 3.57 11.76
C CYS A 59 -16.65 2.58 10.92
N LEU A 60 -16.04 1.49 10.47
CA LEU A 60 -16.67 0.52 9.58
C LEU A 60 -17.82 -0.25 10.26
N LEU A 61 -17.53 -0.86 11.43
CA LEU A 61 -18.47 -1.73 12.12
C LEU A 61 -19.43 -0.94 13.02
N GLY A 62 -18.94 0.08 13.71
CA GLY A 62 -19.72 0.88 14.65
C GLY A 62 -20.62 1.90 13.96
N PHE A 63 -20.06 2.76 13.14
CA PHE A 63 -20.83 3.86 12.51
C PHE A 63 -21.42 3.50 11.16
N GLU A 64 -20.69 2.79 10.29
CA GLU A 64 -21.18 2.46 8.95
C GLU A 64 -21.95 1.15 8.90
N LYS A 65 -21.81 0.28 9.91
CA LYS A 65 -22.42 -1.04 10.01
C LYS A 65 -22.16 -1.91 8.77
N LYS A 66 -20.94 -1.82 8.24
CA LYS A 66 -20.51 -2.56 7.05
C LYS A 66 -19.60 -3.73 7.43
N PRO A 67 -19.62 -4.84 6.67
CA PRO A 67 -18.76 -5.99 6.91
C PRO A 67 -17.31 -5.71 6.50
N LEU A 68 -16.34 -6.45 7.03
CA LEU A 68 -14.90 -6.34 6.73
C LEU A 68 -14.57 -6.46 5.23
N ARG A 69 -15.36 -7.22 4.49
CA ARG A 69 -15.20 -7.31 3.02
C ARG A 69 -15.37 -5.96 2.30
N ALA A 70 -16.05 -4.99 2.92
CA ALA A 70 -16.21 -3.66 2.33
C ALA A 70 -14.89 -2.88 2.24
N VAL A 71 -13.91 -3.23 3.06
CA VAL A 71 -12.54 -2.70 3.03
C VAL A 71 -11.54 -3.70 2.42
N GLY A 72 -12.01 -4.68 1.65
CA GLY A 72 -11.15 -5.66 0.99
C GLY A 72 -10.49 -6.68 1.93
N LEU A 73 -10.88 -6.72 3.21
CA LEU A 73 -10.52 -7.78 4.13
C LEU A 73 -11.43 -8.99 3.85
N THR A 74 -11.02 -9.79 2.90
CA THR A 74 -11.72 -10.99 2.45
C THR A 74 -10.97 -12.23 2.93
N ALA A 75 -11.70 -13.36 3.04
CA ALA A 75 -11.14 -14.67 3.37
C ALA A 75 -11.49 -15.65 2.24
N ARG A 76 -11.26 -15.26 0.99
CA ARG A 76 -11.53 -16.11 -0.17
C ARG A 76 -10.39 -17.11 -0.36
N ARG A 77 -10.71 -18.24 -0.99
CA ARG A 77 -9.71 -19.29 -1.29
C ARG A 77 -8.51 -18.79 -2.13
N CYS A 78 -8.71 -17.74 -2.94
CA CYS A 78 -7.64 -17.15 -3.75
C CYS A 78 -6.79 -16.10 -3.02
N ASP A 79 -7.23 -15.56 -1.87
CA ASP A 79 -6.53 -14.47 -1.18
C ASP A 79 -5.09 -14.81 -0.78
N PRO A 80 -4.75 -16.02 -0.25
CA PRO A 80 -3.34 -16.38 -0.02
C PRO A 80 -2.50 -16.39 -1.30
N GLY A 81 -3.07 -16.89 -2.40
CA GLY A 81 -2.40 -16.88 -3.71
C GLY A 81 -2.15 -15.47 -4.23
N ASP A 82 -3.12 -14.57 -4.05
CA ASP A 82 -2.99 -13.15 -4.42
C ASP A 82 -1.91 -12.46 -3.57
N PHE A 83 -1.85 -12.74 -2.27
CA PHE A 83 -0.81 -12.24 -1.36
C PHE A 83 0.60 -12.67 -1.80
N PHE A 84 0.81 -13.98 -1.97
CA PHE A 84 2.12 -14.49 -2.39
C PHE A 84 2.50 -14.07 -3.81
N PHE A 85 1.52 -13.93 -4.70
CA PHE A 85 1.76 -13.38 -6.04
C PHE A 85 2.22 -11.92 -5.98
N GLY A 86 1.62 -11.11 -5.10
CA GLY A 86 2.07 -9.74 -4.84
C GLY A 86 3.52 -9.69 -4.37
N MET A 87 3.89 -10.53 -3.38
CA MET A 87 5.27 -10.65 -2.90
C MET A 87 6.24 -11.04 -4.03
N LEU A 88 5.88 -12.06 -4.79
CA LEU A 88 6.71 -12.55 -5.90
C LEU A 88 6.91 -11.47 -6.97
N TRP A 89 5.84 -10.73 -7.31
CA TRP A 89 5.92 -9.68 -8.30
C TRP A 89 6.83 -8.52 -7.86
N ALA A 90 6.75 -8.11 -6.59
CA ALA A 90 7.67 -7.13 -6.00
C ALA A 90 9.12 -7.62 -6.05
N ALA A 91 9.36 -8.88 -5.68
CA ALA A 91 10.69 -9.48 -5.71
C ALA A 91 11.27 -9.54 -7.14
N ILE A 92 10.49 -9.96 -8.13
CA ILE A 92 10.90 -9.98 -9.54
C ILE A 92 11.27 -8.56 -10.01
N GLY A 93 10.42 -7.58 -9.72
CA GLY A 93 10.68 -6.19 -10.11
C GLY A 93 11.96 -5.64 -9.49
N PHE A 94 12.11 -5.86 -8.18
CA PHE A 94 13.27 -5.38 -7.45
C PHE A 94 14.57 -6.05 -7.89
N LEU A 95 14.56 -7.37 -8.06
CA LEU A 95 15.71 -8.11 -8.60
C LEU A 95 16.05 -7.68 -10.02
N GLY A 96 15.05 -7.37 -10.85
CA GLY A 96 15.27 -6.77 -12.17
C GLY A 96 15.98 -5.43 -12.11
N ILE A 97 15.58 -4.56 -11.15
CA ILE A 97 16.24 -3.26 -10.92
C ILE A 97 17.68 -3.46 -10.47
N LEU A 98 17.95 -4.38 -9.53
CA LEU A 98 19.31 -4.69 -9.08
C LEU A 98 20.17 -5.26 -10.22
N TRP A 99 19.58 -6.09 -11.08
CA TRP A 99 20.28 -6.61 -12.25
C TRP A 99 20.67 -5.51 -13.23
N VAL A 100 19.77 -4.58 -13.52
CA VAL A 100 20.07 -3.40 -14.35
C VAL A 100 21.16 -2.53 -13.69
N ALA A 101 21.06 -2.30 -12.37
CA ALA A 101 22.08 -1.56 -11.63
C ALA A 101 23.46 -2.23 -11.72
N PHE A 102 23.51 -3.54 -11.57
CA PHE A 102 24.74 -4.34 -11.74
C PHE A 102 25.34 -4.18 -13.14
N LEU A 103 24.52 -4.30 -14.20
CA LEU A 103 24.98 -4.16 -15.59
C LEU A 103 25.51 -2.76 -15.90
N LEU A 104 24.96 -1.72 -15.27
CA LEU A 104 25.37 -0.34 -15.51
C LEU A 104 26.61 0.08 -14.70
N THR A 105 26.79 -0.51 -13.52
CA THR A 105 27.85 -0.08 -12.58
C THR A 105 28.95 -1.11 -12.36
N GLU A 106 28.75 -2.36 -12.82
CA GLU A 106 29.63 -3.51 -12.60
C GLU A 106 29.94 -3.79 -11.11
N ARG A 107 29.14 -3.23 -10.19
CA ARG A 107 29.33 -3.33 -8.74
C ARG A 107 28.68 -4.60 -8.19
N ASN A 108 29.48 -5.46 -7.56
CA ASN A 108 29.00 -6.70 -6.92
C ASN A 108 28.38 -6.48 -5.54
N ASP A 109 28.64 -5.35 -4.88
CA ASP A 109 28.12 -5.01 -3.55
C ASP A 109 26.60 -4.79 -3.55
N VAL A 110 25.96 -4.53 -4.70
CA VAL A 110 24.50 -4.48 -4.85
C VAL A 110 23.81 -5.73 -4.33
N TRP A 111 24.46 -6.90 -4.41
CA TRP A 111 23.91 -8.18 -3.95
C TRP A 111 24.17 -8.48 -2.48
N ILE A 112 25.25 -7.93 -1.91
CA ILE A 112 25.68 -8.24 -0.53
C ILE A 112 24.64 -7.72 0.48
N GLY A 113 24.12 -6.53 0.27
CA GLY A 113 23.09 -5.94 1.14
C GLY A 113 21.84 -6.80 1.28
N LEU A 114 21.41 -7.44 0.18
CA LEU A 114 20.22 -8.29 0.14
C LEU A 114 20.33 -9.47 1.12
N PHE A 115 21.49 -10.11 1.18
CA PHE A 115 21.70 -11.32 2.02
C PHE A 115 22.01 -10.97 3.49
N GLN A 116 22.63 -9.83 3.77
CA GLN A 116 23.01 -9.44 5.12
C GLN A 116 21.85 -8.85 5.95
N SER A 117 20.91 -8.21 5.30
CA SER A 117 19.88 -7.42 5.99
C SER A 117 18.51 -8.08 6.01
N ALA A 118 18.23 -9.04 5.11
CA ALA A 118 16.94 -9.73 5.08
C ALA A 118 16.78 -10.64 6.29
N SER A 119 15.75 -10.40 7.11
CA SER A 119 15.43 -11.20 8.29
C SER A 119 13.91 -11.36 8.45
N VAL A 120 13.49 -12.44 9.14
CA VAL A 120 12.08 -12.68 9.43
C VAL A 120 11.42 -11.53 10.21
N PRO A 121 12.05 -10.96 11.26
CA PRO A 121 11.49 -9.81 11.95
C PRO A 121 11.31 -8.58 11.04
N ARG A 122 12.25 -8.30 10.16
CA ARG A 122 12.11 -7.19 9.19
C ARG A 122 10.99 -7.44 8.19
N LEU A 123 10.86 -8.66 7.68
CA LEU A 123 9.74 -9.02 6.81
C LEU A 123 8.41 -8.81 7.53
N ALA A 124 8.28 -9.27 8.78
CA ALA A 124 7.08 -9.08 9.58
C ALA A 124 6.77 -7.59 9.78
N HIS A 125 7.77 -6.77 10.11
CA HIS A 125 7.63 -5.32 10.23
C HIS A 125 7.04 -4.70 8.94
N TYR A 126 7.66 -4.95 7.79
CA TYR A 126 7.21 -4.35 6.53
C TYR A 126 5.87 -4.90 6.03
N LEU A 127 5.53 -6.15 6.39
CA LEU A 127 4.19 -6.68 6.12
C LEU A 127 3.13 -6.00 7.00
N ILE A 128 3.43 -5.69 8.26
CA ILE A 128 2.53 -4.93 9.14
C ILE A 128 2.34 -3.50 8.60
N VAL A 129 3.42 -2.82 8.24
CA VAL A 129 3.35 -1.48 7.63
C VAL A 129 2.52 -1.52 6.34
N GLY A 130 2.85 -2.43 5.43
CA GLY A 130 2.11 -2.60 4.18
C GLY A 130 0.64 -2.92 4.42
N PHE A 131 0.31 -3.79 5.36
CA PHE A 131 -1.08 -4.10 5.73
C PHE A 131 -1.82 -2.86 6.24
N CYS A 132 -1.24 -2.09 7.14
CA CYS A 132 -1.84 -0.89 7.69
C CYS A 132 -2.14 0.14 6.60
N GLU A 133 -1.17 0.39 5.73
CA GLU A 133 -1.32 1.36 4.66
C GLU A 133 -2.31 0.88 3.59
N GLU A 134 -2.25 -0.39 3.17
CA GLU A 134 -3.23 -0.94 2.23
C GLU A 134 -4.64 -0.95 2.81
N LEU A 135 -4.80 -1.25 4.09
CA LEU A 135 -6.11 -1.20 4.76
C LEU A 135 -6.68 0.23 4.77
N LEU A 136 -5.87 1.22 5.12
CA LEU A 136 -6.31 2.61 5.22
C LEU A 136 -6.61 3.21 3.83
N PHE A 137 -5.65 3.10 2.90
CA PHE A 137 -5.75 3.80 1.62
C PHE A 137 -6.53 3.04 0.56
N ARG A 138 -6.36 1.72 0.45
CA ARG A 138 -7.02 0.89 -0.58
C ARG A 138 -8.31 0.27 -0.05
N GLY A 139 -8.30 -0.17 1.20
CA GLY A 139 -9.49 -0.71 1.83
C GLY A 139 -10.49 0.37 2.19
N TYR A 140 -10.14 1.22 3.15
CA TYR A 140 -11.10 2.15 3.73
C TYR A 140 -11.39 3.35 2.81
N LEU A 141 -10.36 4.05 2.34
CA LEU A 141 -10.54 5.23 1.51
C LEU A 141 -11.04 4.88 0.10
N PHE A 142 -10.29 4.07 -0.64
CA PHE A 142 -10.59 3.80 -2.05
C PHE A 142 -11.80 2.89 -2.25
N GLN A 143 -11.87 1.77 -1.51
CA GLN A 143 -12.89 0.74 -1.76
C GLN A 143 -14.19 1.01 -1.01
N ASN A 144 -14.13 1.63 0.19
CA ASN A 144 -15.30 1.83 1.04
C ASN A 144 -15.90 3.23 0.95
N LEU A 145 -15.12 4.29 1.25
CA LEU A 145 -15.69 5.64 1.38
C LEU A 145 -16.21 6.21 0.05
N PHE A 146 -15.46 6.02 -1.02
CA PHE A 146 -15.79 6.57 -2.34
C PHE A 146 -16.13 5.49 -3.37
N CYS A 147 -16.67 4.36 -2.93
CA CYS A 147 -17.00 3.21 -3.79
C CYS A 147 -17.95 3.56 -4.94
N GLU A 148 -18.78 4.59 -4.80
CA GLU A 148 -19.74 5.05 -5.82
C GLU A 148 -19.09 5.92 -6.92
N TRP A 149 -17.88 6.39 -6.68
CA TRP A 149 -17.17 7.19 -7.67
C TRP A 149 -16.62 6.30 -8.79
N PRO A 150 -16.51 6.85 -10.01
CA PRO A 150 -15.77 6.18 -11.09
C PRO A 150 -14.36 5.83 -10.61
N PHE A 151 -13.84 4.68 -11.08
CA PHE A 151 -12.52 4.17 -10.71
C PHE A 151 -11.43 5.25 -10.70
N TRP A 152 -11.33 6.04 -11.77
CA TRP A 152 -10.27 7.02 -11.93
C TRP A 152 -10.32 8.15 -10.87
N ARG A 153 -11.52 8.62 -10.47
CA ARG A 153 -11.66 9.69 -9.46
C ARG A 153 -11.22 9.21 -8.09
N ARG A 154 -11.73 8.06 -7.65
CA ARG A 154 -11.34 7.51 -6.34
C ARG A 154 -9.89 7.06 -6.31
N SER A 155 -9.33 6.61 -7.45
CA SER A 155 -7.93 6.21 -7.56
C SER A 155 -7.00 7.41 -7.44
N LEU A 156 -7.30 8.51 -8.12
CA LEU A 156 -6.54 9.76 -8.00
C LEU A 156 -6.62 10.35 -6.59
N LEU A 157 -7.79 10.36 -5.96
CA LEU A 157 -7.95 10.83 -4.58
C LEU A 157 -7.13 9.97 -3.62
N SER A 158 -7.25 8.65 -3.71
CA SER A 158 -6.51 7.73 -2.85
C SER A 158 -4.99 7.86 -3.03
N ALA A 159 -4.50 7.98 -4.28
CA ALA A 159 -3.09 8.20 -4.55
C ALA A 159 -2.60 9.56 -4.02
N ALA A 160 -3.38 10.62 -4.16
CA ALA A 160 -3.03 11.93 -3.63
C ALA A 160 -2.97 11.96 -2.09
N VAL A 161 -3.95 11.33 -1.41
CA VAL A 161 -3.94 11.22 0.05
C VAL A 161 -2.80 10.33 0.53
N TYR A 162 -2.45 9.27 -0.21
CA TYR A 162 -1.31 8.41 0.06
C TYR A 162 0.03 9.15 -0.10
N LEU A 163 0.14 10.01 -1.11
CA LEU A 163 1.34 10.80 -1.38
C LEU A 163 1.63 11.83 -0.27
N LEU A 164 0.59 12.36 0.38
CA LEU A 164 0.72 13.45 1.35
C LEU A 164 1.67 13.13 2.52
N PRO A 165 1.51 12.04 3.30
CA PRO A 165 2.45 11.72 4.37
C PRO A 165 3.86 11.45 3.85
N HIS A 166 4.02 10.85 2.68
CA HIS A 166 5.32 10.58 2.09
C HIS A 166 6.05 11.86 1.70
N SER A 167 5.35 12.87 1.17
CA SER A 167 5.93 14.16 0.85
C SER A 167 6.37 14.96 2.09
N LEU A 168 5.72 14.73 3.23
CA LEU A 168 6.06 15.40 4.49
C LEU A 168 7.24 14.73 5.22
N CYS A 169 7.39 13.41 5.10
CA CYS A 169 8.37 12.64 5.85
C CYS A 169 9.71 12.44 5.12
N ALA A 170 9.72 12.44 3.80
CA ALA A 170 10.87 12.03 2.97
C ALA A 170 11.92 13.12 2.71
N GLY A 171 12.05 14.16 3.55
CA GLY A 171 13.01 15.26 3.29
C GLY A 171 12.67 16.07 2.05
N GLY A 172 11.53 15.87 1.57
CA GLY A 172 10.65 16.76 0.93
C GLY A 172 10.51 16.83 -0.56
N ASN A 173 11.44 16.79 -1.41
CA ASN A 173 11.19 17.27 -2.77
C ASN A 173 11.88 16.44 -3.87
N ASP A 174 12.18 15.20 -3.59
CA ASP A 174 12.70 14.30 -4.59
C ASP A 174 11.59 13.85 -5.54
N PHE A 175 11.56 14.44 -6.74
CA PHE A 175 10.53 14.14 -7.74
C PHE A 175 10.46 12.65 -8.13
N PRO A 176 11.56 11.92 -8.35
CA PRO A 176 11.52 10.49 -8.63
C PRO A 176 10.86 9.67 -7.51
N ALA A 177 11.17 9.95 -6.25
CA ALA A 177 10.57 9.27 -5.11
C ALA A 177 9.06 9.55 -5.02
N LEU A 178 8.64 10.80 -5.19
CA LEU A 178 7.22 11.17 -5.21
C LEU A 178 6.48 10.55 -6.41
N LEU A 179 7.11 10.50 -7.57
CA LEU A 179 6.56 9.84 -8.76
C LEU A 179 6.38 8.34 -8.50
N PHE A 180 7.38 7.67 -7.88
CA PHE A 180 7.28 6.28 -7.49
C PHE A 180 6.09 6.05 -6.54
N VAL A 181 5.97 6.82 -5.45
CA VAL A 181 4.87 6.71 -4.48
C VAL A 181 3.51 6.91 -5.14
N CYS A 182 3.40 7.88 -6.05
CA CYS A 182 2.17 8.12 -6.82
C CYS A 182 1.81 6.92 -7.69
N LEU A 183 2.74 6.42 -8.49
CA LEU A 183 2.55 5.27 -9.37
C LEU A 183 2.25 3.99 -8.58
N PHE A 184 2.95 3.79 -7.46
CA PHE A 184 2.66 2.71 -6.52
C PHE A 184 1.23 2.79 -6.01
N GLY A 185 0.80 3.99 -5.57
CA GLY A 185 -0.56 4.25 -5.13
C GLY A 185 -1.61 3.89 -6.18
N LEU A 186 -1.39 4.30 -7.41
CA LEU A 186 -2.28 4.00 -8.54
C LEU A 186 -2.31 2.50 -8.86
N LEU A 187 -1.15 1.84 -8.89
CA LEU A 187 -1.06 0.39 -9.14
C LEU A 187 -1.78 -0.40 -8.05
N ALA A 188 -1.54 -0.11 -6.77
CA ALA A 188 -2.20 -0.78 -5.66
C ALA A 188 -3.73 -0.59 -5.69
N ASN A 189 -4.23 0.62 -6.04
CA ASN A 189 -5.64 0.85 -6.27
C ASN A 189 -6.19 -0.01 -7.42
N TYR A 190 -5.43 -0.17 -8.50
CA TYR A 190 -5.82 -1.01 -9.63
C TYR A 190 -5.87 -2.49 -9.27
N LEU A 191 -4.88 -2.99 -8.51
CA LEU A 191 -4.87 -4.38 -8.00
C LEU A 191 -6.08 -4.65 -7.11
N THR A 192 -6.36 -3.73 -6.16
CA THR A 192 -7.52 -3.83 -5.27
C THR A 192 -8.84 -3.78 -6.05
N TYR A 193 -8.94 -2.92 -7.07
CA TYR A 193 -10.12 -2.85 -7.94
C TYR A 193 -10.36 -4.16 -8.71
N CYS A 194 -9.30 -4.77 -9.21
CA CYS A 194 -9.39 -5.99 -10.00
C CYS A 194 -9.68 -7.24 -9.15
N THR A 195 -9.13 -7.30 -7.95
CA THR A 195 -9.27 -8.44 -7.03
C THR A 195 -10.45 -8.30 -6.08
N GLY A 196 -10.85 -7.06 -5.76
CA GLY A 196 -11.81 -6.76 -4.67
C GLY A 196 -11.23 -7.06 -3.28
N SER A 197 -9.90 -7.18 -3.16
CA SER A 197 -9.16 -7.56 -1.96
C SER A 197 -7.89 -6.74 -1.85
N ILE A 198 -7.43 -6.45 -0.62
CA ILE A 198 -6.17 -5.74 -0.39
C ILE A 198 -4.96 -6.69 -0.35
N TRP A 199 -5.16 -8.00 -0.30
CA TRP A 199 -4.08 -8.95 0.00
C TRP A 199 -2.94 -8.95 -1.02
N MET A 200 -3.24 -8.78 -2.32
CA MET A 200 -2.19 -8.66 -3.34
C MET A 200 -1.35 -7.40 -3.14
N GLY A 201 -2.00 -6.28 -2.80
CA GLY A 201 -1.33 -5.03 -2.44
C GLY A 201 -0.44 -5.19 -1.20
N VAL A 202 -0.96 -5.82 -0.14
CA VAL A 202 -0.22 -6.08 1.10
C VAL A 202 1.06 -6.89 0.83
N GLY A 203 0.95 -7.97 0.06
CA GLY A 203 2.12 -8.80 -0.30
C GLY A 203 3.15 -8.01 -1.12
N PHE A 204 2.68 -7.26 -2.13
CA PHE A 204 3.56 -6.42 -2.96
C PHE A 204 4.25 -5.35 -2.13
N HIS A 205 3.49 -4.60 -1.33
CA HIS A 205 3.96 -3.48 -0.51
C HIS A 205 4.99 -3.93 0.53
N GLY A 206 4.66 -4.96 1.33
CA GLY A 206 5.56 -5.45 2.37
C GLY A 206 6.87 -6.00 1.81
N MET A 207 6.82 -6.76 0.71
CA MET A 207 8.02 -7.28 0.06
C MET A 207 8.86 -6.15 -0.57
N TRP A 208 8.21 -5.19 -1.25
CA TRP A 208 8.90 -4.04 -1.81
C TRP A 208 9.65 -3.25 -0.75
N ASN A 209 8.97 -2.92 0.37
CA ASN A 209 9.59 -2.17 1.47
C ASN A 209 10.76 -2.92 2.10
N LEU A 210 10.64 -4.25 2.30
CA LEU A 210 11.75 -5.08 2.78
C LEU A 210 12.96 -4.95 1.85
N LEU A 211 12.77 -5.16 0.56
CA LEU A 211 13.85 -5.16 -0.41
C LEU A 211 14.45 -3.76 -0.56
N ALA A 212 13.63 -2.71 -0.61
CA ALA A 212 14.10 -1.33 -0.66
C ALA A 212 14.94 -0.97 0.59
N ALA A 213 14.53 -1.41 1.78
CA ALA A 213 15.27 -1.14 3.01
C ALA A 213 16.56 -1.97 3.16
N THR A 214 16.70 -3.06 2.41
CA THR A 214 17.89 -3.94 2.46
C THR A 214 18.92 -3.62 1.40
N CYS A 215 18.53 -2.97 0.28
CA CYS A 215 19.37 -2.78 -0.90
C CYS A 215 19.58 -1.29 -1.24
N PHE A 216 20.25 -0.54 -0.38
CA PHE A 216 20.52 0.89 -0.56
C PHE A 216 21.67 1.23 -1.53
N CYS A 217 22.17 0.28 -2.30
CA CYS A 217 23.47 0.45 -2.97
C CYS A 217 23.45 1.27 -4.28
N CYS A 218 22.28 1.54 -4.88
CA CYS A 218 22.21 2.30 -6.13
C CYS A 218 20.94 3.15 -6.21
N PRO A 219 20.84 4.27 -5.44
CA PRO A 219 19.66 5.12 -5.42
C PRO A 219 19.29 5.64 -6.82
N GLU A 220 20.25 6.11 -7.59
CA GLU A 220 20.04 6.66 -8.92
C GLU A 220 19.35 5.67 -9.89
N THR A 221 19.76 4.41 -9.86
CA THR A 221 19.13 3.36 -10.69
C THR A 221 17.72 3.05 -10.19
N GLN A 222 17.50 3.05 -8.87
CA GLN A 222 16.19 2.80 -8.29
C GLN A 222 15.20 3.92 -8.63
N GLU A 223 15.63 5.16 -8.60
CA GLU A 223 14.81 6.34 -8.91
C GLU A 223 14.20 6.30 -10.32
N ILE A 224 14.90 5.74 -11.29
CA ILE A 224 14.44 5.65 -12.68
C ILE A 224 13.73 4.30 -12.93
N ALA A 225 14.36 3.20 -12.51
CA ALA A 225 13.90 1.87 -12.86
C ALA A 225 12.64 1.45 -12.09
N ALA A 226 12.45 1.92 -10.85
CA ALA A 226 11.28 1.57 -10.06
C ALA A 226 9.97 2.19 -10.61
N PRO A 227 9.90 3.49 -10.96
CA PRO A 227 8.72 4.03 -11.65
C PRO A 227 8.45 3.34 -12.98
N LEU A 228 9.49 3.03 -13.76
CA LEU A 228 9.34 2.33 -15.03
C LEU A 228 8.78 0.93 -14.86
N PHE A 229 9.27 0.16 -13.88
CA PHE A 229 8.71 -1.15 -13.53
C PHE A 229 7.23 -1.07 -13.16
N LEU A 230 6.83 -0.08 -12.35
CA LEU A 230 5.43 0.11 -11.99
C LEU A 230 4.58 0.44 -13.22
N LEU A 231 5.03 1.31 -14.11
CA LEU A 231 4.32 1.64 -15.35
C LEU A 231 4.14 0.41 -16.24
N LEU A 232 5.16 -0.43 -16.41
CA LEU A 232 5.10 -1.66 -17.18
C LEU A 232 4.21 -2.75 -16.53
N SER A 233 4.01 -2.66 -15.22
CA SER A 233 3.13 -3.58 -14.49
C SER A 233 1.64 -3.39 -14.85
N PHE A 234 1.18 -2.17 -15.18
CA PHE A 234 -0.23 -1.92 -15.52
C PHE A 234 -0.76 -2.74 -16.71
N PRO A 235 -0.12 -2.72 -17.90
CA PRO A 235 -0.61 -3.50 -19.04
C PRO A 235 -0.54 -5.01 -18.78
N LEU A 236 0.47 -5.48 -18.04
CA LEU A 236 0.58 -6.88 -17.68
C LEU A 236 -0.57 -7.34 -16.79
N PHE A 237 -0.85 -6.61 -15.71
CA PHE A 237 -1.98 -6.92 -14.82
C PHE A 237 -3.31 -6.81 -15.55
N ARG A 238 -3.49 -5.80 -16.43
CA ARG A 238 -4.68 -5.70 -17.27
C ARG A 238 -4.90 -6.96 -18.10
N GLY A 239 -3.85 -7.48 -18.73
CA GLY A 239 -3.91 -8.72 -19.50
C GLY A 239 -4.27 -9.94 -18.66
N LEU A 240 -3.65 -10.09 -17.49
CA LEU A 240 -3.91 -11.19 -16.55
C LEU A 240 -5.34 -11.20 -16.02
N PHE A 241 -5.85 -10.04 -15.55
CA PHE A 241 -7.19 -9.93 -14.98
C PHE A 241 -8.27 -10.04 -16.06
N HIS A 242 -8.03 -9.55 -17.27
CA HIS A 242 -8.96 -9.75 -18.38
C HIS A 242 -9.13 -11.24 -18.73
N ARG A 243 -8.04 -12.03 -18.74
CA ARG A 243 -8.08 -13.47 -18.96
C ARG A 243 -8.80 -14.20 -17.80
N ARG A 244 -8.57 -13.82 -16.55
CA ARG A 244 -9.27 -14.39 -15.38
C ARG A 244 -10.79 -14.16 -15.46
N ARG A 245 -11.25 -12.94 -15.81
CA ARG A 245 -12.66 -12.63 -15.99
C ARG A 245 -13.31 -13.44 -17.12
N ARG A 246 -12.64 -13.58 -18.27
CA ARG A 246 -13.15 -14.41 -19.38
C ARG A 246 -13.29 -15.86 -19.00
N ARG A 247 -12.34 -16.44 -18.27
CA ARG A 247 -12.42 -17.84 -17.80
C ARG A 247 -13.56 -18.05 -16.79
N ALA A 248 -13.76 -17.11 -15.86
CA ALA A 248 -14.84 -17.17 -14.89
C ALA A 248 -16.25 -17.01 -15.50
N GLN A 249 -16.36 -16.46 -16.73
CA GLN A 249 -17.61 -16.36 -17.47
C GLN A 249 -17.87 -17.57 -18.36
N ALA A 250 -16.84 -18.39 -18.63
CA ALA A 250 -16.94 -19.57 -19.48
C ALA A 250 -17.11 -20.89 -18.68
N SER A 251 -16.97 -20.84 -17.35
CA SER A 251 -17.24 -21.92 -16.40
C SER A 251 -18.61 -21.75 -15.75
#